data_a0b9a68415b61f0a802f2cc6fb10aa97
#
_entry.id   a0b9a68415b61f0a802f2cc6fb10aa97
#
_cell.length_a   1.000
_cell.length_b   1.000
_cell.length_c   1.000
_cell.angle_alpha   90.00
_cell.angle_beta   90.00
_cell.angle_gamma   90.00
#
_symmetry.space_group_name_H-M   'P 1'
#
loop_
_entity.id
_entity.type
_entity.pdbx_description
1 polymer ?
#
loop_
_entity_poly.entity_id
_entity_poly.type
_entity_poly.pdbx_seq_one_letter_code
_entity_poly.pdbx_strand_id
1 'polypeptide(L)'
;MKIDINESILKEKIRMRSDFKEAVFAKTNGKCCVPGCNCAAEDAHHILDRHLWYNGGYILSNGAALCAKHHIDAENGNITPRQCIEYMHISPTSIKKPDKIKELSFGEYYELLMNDKINKWGK
;
A
#
# COMPACT_ATOMS: atom_id res chain seq x y z
N MET A 1 -24.19 -6.21 22.17
CA MET A 1 -23.40 -6.63 21.54
C MET A 1 -22.19 -6.00 21.56
N LYS A 2 -21.41 -6.25 21.82
CA LYS A 2 -20.33 -5.68 22.09
C LYS A 2 -19.45 -5.71 21.05
N ILE A 3 -19.45 -5.48 20.19
CA ILE A 3 -18.67 -5.68 19.28
C ILE A 3 -18.02 -4.65 18.85
N ASP A 4 -18.48 -3.78 19.02
CA ASP A 4 -18.15 -2.71 18.46
C ASP A 4 -16.77 -2.23 18.56
N ILE A 5 -16.30 -1.70 19.57
CA ILE A 5 -14.97 -1.15 19.69
C ILE A 5 -13.96 -2.24 19.52
N ASN A 6 -14.18 -3.36 20.14
CA ASN A 6 -13.26 -4.46 20.05
C ASN A 6 -13.16 -4.99 18.62
N GLU A 7 -14.27 -5.00 17.93
CA GLU A 7 -14.26 -5.48 16.58
C GLU A 7 -13.50 -4.53 15.67
N SER A 8 -13.61 -3.26 15.93
CA SER A 8 -12.90 -2.29 15.15
C SER A 8 -11.41 -2.43 15.35
N ILE A 9 -10.98 -2.61 16.58
CA ILE A 9 -9.58 -2.81 16.89
C ILE A 9 -9.09 -4.10 16.26
N LEU A 10 -9.91 -5.13 16.31
CA LEU A 10 -9.53 -6.39 15.73
C LEU A 10 -9.41 -6.26 14.24
N LYS A 11 -10.29 -5.55 13.59
CA LYS A 11 -10.20 -5.39 12.17
C LYS A 11 -8.91 -4.72 11.78
N GLU A 12 -8.46 -3.75 12.56
CA GLU A 12 -7.22 -3.13 12.25
C GLU A 12 -6.08 -4.09 12.45
N LYS A 13 -6.12 -4.89 13.48
CA LYS A 13 -5.07 -5.83 13.73
C LYS A 13 -5.01 -6.92 12.70
N ILE A 14 -6.12 -7.35 12.19
CA ILE A 14 -6.07 -8.41 11.24
C ILE A 14 -5.58 -7.96 9.90
N ARG A 15 -5.41 -6.65 9.68
CA ARG A 15 -4.82 -6.21 8.45
C ARG A 15 -3.33 -6.27 8.62
N MET A 16 -2.81 -7.38 9.03
CA MET A 16 -1.40 -7.56 9.14
C MET A 16 -1.10 -8.85 8.43
N ARG A 17 0.00 -8.92 7.79
CA ARG A 17 0.45 -10.11 7.10
C ARG A 17 -0.62 -10.77 6.23
N SER A 18 -1.08 -11.93 6.60
CA SER A 18 -1.95 -12.69 5.72
C SER A 18 -3.25 -11.98 5.41
N ASP A 19 -3.82 -11.26 6.37
CA ASP A 19 -5.07 -10.57 6.12
C ASP A 19 -4.87 -9.38 5.20
N PHE A 20 -3.76 -8.68 5.35
CA PHE A 20 -3.42 -7.58 4.46
C PHE A 20 -3.23 -8.13 3.05
N LYS A 21 -2.48 -9.21 2.93
CA LYS A 21 -2.22 -9.83 1.64
C LYS A 21 -3.52 -10.27 0.98
N GLU A 22 -4.39 -10.91 1.75
CA GLU A 22 -5.64 -11.37 1.22
C GLU A 22 -6.51 -10.21 0.73
N ALA A 23 -6.58 -9.14 1.51
CA ALA A 23 -7.39 -7.99 1.15
C ALA A 23 -6.85 -7.28 -0.09
N VAL A 24 -5.53 -7.17 -0.20
CA VAL A 24 -4.91 -6.53 -1.36
C VAL A 24 -5.15 -7.40 -2.60
N PHE A 25 -4.99 -8.72 -2.48
CA PHE A 25 -5.19 -9.61 -3.62
C PHE A 25 -6.63 -9.63 -4.08
N ALA A 26 -7.57 -9.43 -3.16
CA ALA A 26 -8.98 -9.42 -3.55
C ALA A 26 -9.29 -8.28 -4.51
N LYS A 27 -8.52 -7.20 -4.45
CA LYS A 27 -8.75 -6.07 -5.33
C LYS A 27 -8.38 -6.36 -6.78
N THR A 28 -7.54 -7.35 -7.01
CA THR A 28 -7.07 -7.65 -8.35
C THR A 28 -7.42 -9.08 -8.77
N ASN A 29 -8.29 -9.72 -8.02
CA ASN A 29 -8.69 -11.11 -8.26
C ASN A 29 -7.46 -12.02 -8.28
N GLY A 30 -6.50 -11.74 -7.42
CA GLY A 30 -5.31 -12.58 -7.27
C GLY A 30 -4.26 -12.36 -8.33
N LYS A 31 -4.40 -11.34 -9.16
CA LYS A 31 -3.43 -11.12 -10.22
C LYS A 31 -2.56 -9.92 -9.96
N CYS A 32 -1.40 -9.88 -10.60
CA CYS A 32 -0.51 -8.74 -10.53
C CYS A 32 -1.24 -7.51 -11.05
N CYS A 33 -1.08 -6.38 -10.38
CA CYS A 33 -1.81 -5.16 -10.76
C CYS A 33 -1.19 -4.41 -11.93
N VAL A 34 0.00 -4.81 -12.37
CA VAL A 34 0.66 -4.10 -13.46
C VAL A 34 -0.14 -4.30 -14.73
N PRO A 35 -0.48 -3.21 -15.44
CA PRO A 35 -1.26 -3.34 -16.67
C PRO A 35 -0.61 -4.28 -17.67
N GLY A 36 -1.40 -5.17 -18.21
CA GLY A 36 -0.89 -6.12 -19.18
C GLY A 36 -0.24 -7.37 -18.61
N CYS A 37 -0.02 -7.41 -17.29
CA CYS A 37 0.57 -8.58 -16.67
C CYS A 37 -0.53 -9.53 -16.24
N ASN A 38 -0.45 -10.76 -16.66
CA ASN A 38 -1.46 -11.74 -16.30
C ASN A 38 -0.96 -12.76 -15.29
N CYS A 39 0.18 -12.51 -14.68
CA CYS A 39 0.74 -13.45 -13.73
C CYS A 39 0.00 -13.35 -12.39
N ALA A 40 0.01 -14.44 -11.66
CA ALA A 40 -0.59 -14.44 -10.32
C ALA A 40 0.21 -13.51 -9.42
N ALA A 41 -0.48 -12.81 -8.55
CA ALA A 41 0.19 -11.99 -7.55
C ALA A 41 0.84 -12.92 -6.53
N GLU A 42 2.03 -12.57 -6.09
CA GLU A 42 2.73 -13.36 -5.09
C GLU A 42 2.92 -12.62 -3.78
N ASP A 43 2.99 -11.29 -3.84
CA ASP A 43 3.16 -10.50 -2.64
C ASP A 43 2.30 -9.25 -2.65
N ALA A 44 1.90 -8.83 -1.48
CA ALA A 44 1.27 -7.54 -1.30
C ALA A 44 2.38 -6.58 -0.89
N HIS A 45 2.86 -5.82 -1.86
CA HIS A 45 3.97 -4.90 -1.66
C HIS A 45 3.51 -3.67 -0.89
N HIS A 46 4.27 -3.26 0.13
CA HIS A 46 3.96 -2.03 0.83
C HIS A 46 4.38 -0.87 -0.07
N ILE A 47 3.42 -0.06 -0.46
CA ILE A 47 3.69 1.05 -1.38
C ILE A 47 4.67 2.01 -0.74
N LEU A 48 4.44 2.36 0.53
CA LEU A 48 5.43 3.09 1.29
C LEU A 48 5.92 2.19 2.41
N ASP A 49 7.21 2.31 2.73
CA ASP A 49 7.89 1.43 3.66
C ASP A 49 7.14 1.34 4.97
N ARG A 50 7.02 0.14 5.49
CA ARG A 50 6.26 -0.09 6.71
C ARG A 50 6.85 0.60 7.93
N HIS A 51 8.11 0.98 7.90
CA HIS A 51 8.72 1.70 9.01
C HIS A 51 8.14 3.10 9.19
N LEU A 52 7.43 3.61 8.19
CA LEU A 52 6.86 4.95 8.27
C LEU A 52 5.51 4.95 8.98
N TRP A 53 4.99 3.78 9.35
CA TRP A 53 3.65 3.66 9.92
C TRP A 53 3.71 3.05 11.31
N TYR A 54 2.83 3.50 12.20
CA TYR A 54 2.78 2.90 13.54
C TYR A 54 2.25 1.47 13.49
N ASN A 55 1.37 1.17 12.54
CA ASN A 55 0.82 -0.16 12.44
C ASN A 55 1.53 -1.01 11.40
N GLY A 56 2.72 -0.65 11.00
CA GLY A 56 3.48 -1.43 10.04
C GLY A 56 3.05 -1.28 8.60
N GLY A 57 2.18 -0.32 8.33
CA GLY A 57 1.75 -0.08 6.95
C GLY A 57 0.73 -1.08 6.43
N TYR A 58 0.13 -1.86 7.31
CA TYR A 58 -0.88 -2.82 6.90
C TYR A 58 -2.22 -2.13 6.72
N ILE A 59 -2.27 -1.23 5.72
CA ILE A 59 -3.46 -0.50 5.38
C ILE A 59 -3.74 -0.79 3.94
N LEU A 60 -4.99 -1.06 3.60
CA LEU A 60 -5.34 -1.48 2.24
C LEU A 60 -4.83 -0.52 1.18
N SER A 61 -4.89 0.79 1.44
CA SER A 61 -4.42 1.76 0.46
C SER A 61 -2.89 1.82 0.35
N ASN A 62 -2.17 1.02 1.15
CA ASN A 62 -0.72 0.96 1.10
C ASN A 62 -0.25 -0.37 0.50
N GLY A 63 -1.11 -1.09 -0.18
CA GLY A 63 -0.76 -2.38 -0.71
C GLY A 63 -0.91 -2.48 -2.21
N ALA A 64 0.04 -3.12 -2.87
CA ALA A 64 -0.03 -3.38 -4.30
C ALA A 64 0.19 -4.87 -4.54
N ALA A 65 -0.71 -5.49 -5.28
CA ALA A 65 -0.60 -6.91 -5.60
C ALA A 65 0.39 -7.08 -6.75
N LEU A 66 1.50 -7.74 -6.52
CA LEU A 66 2.55 -7.85 -7.53
C LEU A 66 3.02 -9.28 -7.67
N CYS A 67 3.33 -9.69 -8.90
CA CYS A 67 3.96 -10.98 -9.13
C CYS A 67 5.43 -10.88 -8.71
N ALA A 68 6.14 -11.99 -8.69
CA ALA A 68 7.53 -12.01 -8.23
C ALA A 68 8.40 -11.01 -8.99
N LYS A 69 8.25 -10.96 -10.31
CA LYS A 69 9.06 -10.08 -11.11
C LYS A 69 8.78 -8.61 -10.81
N HIS A 70 7.53 -8.23 -10.79
CA HIS A 70 7.17 -6.83 -10.58
C HIS A 70 7.38 -6.40 -9.14
N HIS A 71 7.36 -7.34 -8.19
CA HIS A 71 7.68 -7.02 -6.82
C HIS A 71 9.16 -6.61 -6.72
N ILE A 72 10.04 -7.31 -7.44
CA ILE A 72 11.44 -6.94 -7.48
C ILE A 72 11.60 -5.58 -8.14
N ASP A 73 10.86 -5.31 -9.20
CA ASP A 73 10.91 -4.02 -9.85
C ASP A 73 10.50 -2.89 -8.90
N ALA A 74 9.48 -3.14 -8.08
CA ALA A 74 9.03 -2.14 -7.13
C ALA A 74 10.08 -1.94 -6.02
N GLU A 75 10.72 -3.02 -5.57
CA GLU A 75 11.75 -2.92 -4.56
C GLU A 75 12.94 -2.13 -5.08
N ASN A 76 13.22 -2.22 -6.36
CA ASN A 76 14.35 -1.52 -6.95
C ASN A 76 14.01 -0.11 -7.45
N GLY A 77 12.79 0.34 -7.24
CA GLY A 77 12.39 1.67 -7.65
C GLY A 77 11.96 1.80 -9.09
N ASN A 78 11.90 0.68 -9.83
CA ASN A 78 11.46 0.72 -11.22
C ASN A 78 9.94 0.83 -11.33
N ILE A 79 9.22 0.52 -10.26
CA ILE A 79 7.80 0.80 -10.17
C ILE A 79 7.67 1.69 -8.95
N THR A 80 7.19 2.89 -9.14
CA THR A 80 7.17 3.90 -8.08
C THR A 80 5.89 3.82 -7.26
N PRO A 81 5.87 4.43 -6.07
CA PRO A 81 4.63 4.47 -5.29
C PRO A 81 3.46 5.06 -6.06
N ARG A 82 3.68 6.12 -6.86
CA ARG A 82 2.61 6.68 -7.65
C ARG A 82 2.06 5.66 -8.64
N GLN A 83 2.95 4.91 -9.28
CA GLN A 83 2.50 3.88 -10.23
C GLN A 83 1.71 2.79 -9.52
N CYS A 84 2.13 2.39 -8.33
CA CYS A 84 1.39 1.40 -7.56
C CYS A 84 -0.01 1.89 -7.25
N ILE A 85 -0.13 3.15 -6.87
CA ILE A 85 -1.42 3.75 -6.57
C ILE A 85 -2.31 3.73 -7.82
N GLU A 86 -1.73 4.08 -8.96
CA GLU A 86 -2.48 4.08 -10.21
C GLU A 86 -2.89 2.68 -10.62
N TYR A 87 -1.98 1.72 -10.53
CA TYR A 87 -2.27 0.36 -10.95
C TYR A 87 -3.30 -0.31 -10.06
N MET A 88 -3.32 0.04 -8.78
CA MET A 88 -4.29 -0.51 -7.84
C MET A 88 -5.58 0.30 -7.83
N HIS A 89 -5.66 1.35 -8.63
CA HIS A 89 -6.83 2.21 -8.72
C HIS A 89 -7.24 2.75 -7.34
N ILE A 90 -6.25 3.19 -6.56
CA ILE A 90 -6.52 3.73 -5.23
C ILE A 90 -7.01 5.15 -5.38
N SER A 91 -8.19 5.43 -4.84
CA SER A 91 -8.77 6.76 -4.93
C SER A 91 -7.97 7.76 -4.10
N PRO A 92 -7.82 9.01 -4.56
CA PRO A 92 -7.10 10.01 -3.76
C PRO A 92 -7.66 10.16 -2.36
N THR A 93 -8.97 9.96 -2.18
CA THR A 93 -9.57 10.10 -0.85
C THR A 93 -9.22 8.92 0.06
N SER A 94 -8.69 7.83 -0.49
CA SER A 94 -8.30 6.69 0.29
C SER A 94 -6.83 6.73 0.69
N ILE A 95 -6.06 7.63 0.09
CA ILE A 95 -4.64 7.71 0.37
C ILE A 95 -4.43 8.32 1.75
N LYS A 96 -3.54 7.70 2.55
CA LYS A 96 -3.23 8.21 3.86
C LYS A 96 -1.77 8.59 3.94
N LYS A 97 -1.47 9.63 4.66
CA LYS A 97 -0.08 10.01 4.89
C LYS A 97 0.46 9.11 5.98
N PRO A 98 1.66 8.55 5.81
CA PRO A 98 2.25 7.72 6.85
C PRO A 98 2.38 8.49 8.17
N ASP A 99 2.13 7.80 9.28
CA ASP A 99 2.12 8.40 10.59
C ASP A 99 3.41 9.10 10.95
N LYS A 100 4.52 8.57 10.53
CA LYS A 100 5.81 9.10 10.95
C LYS A 100 6.37 10.19 10.06
N ILE A 101 5.67 10.55 9.00
CA ILE A 101 6.07 11.68 8.20
C ILE A 101 5.32 12.88 8.78
N LYS A 102 5.88 13.49 9.81
CA LYS A 102 5.19 14.54 10.51
C LYS A 102 5.52 15.94 10.01
N GLU A 103 6.59 16.09 9.29
CA GLU A 103 7.01 17.39 8.81
C GLU A 103 6.19 17.88 7.61
N LEU A 104 5.38 17.04 7.02
CA LEU A 104 4.59 17.44 5.85
C LEU A 104 3.11 17.41 6.17
N SER A 105 2.37 18.36 5.64
CA SER A 105 0.92 18.30 5.68
C SER A 105 0.50 17.24 4.67
N PHE A 106 -0.76 16.83 4.71
CA PHE A 106 -1.24 15.83 3.75
C PHE A 106 -1.09 16.36 2.32
N GLY A 107 -1.41 17.63 2.09
CA GLY A 107 -1.31 18.19 0.75
C GLY A 107 0.11 18.19 0.22
N GLU A 108 1.07 18.53 1.09
CA GLU A 108 2.47 18.51 0.69
C GLU A 108 2.91 17.08 0.39
N TYR A 109 2.49 16.13 1.21
CA TYR A 109 2.83 14.73 1.01
C TYR A 109 2.23 14.24 -0.31
N TYR A 110 0.96 14.54 -0.53
CA TYR A 110 0.26 14.07 -1.73
C TYR A 110 0.95 14.60 -2.99
N GLU A 111 1.37 15.85 -2.96
CA GLU A 111 2.04 16.44 -4.10
C GLU A 111 3.37 15.76 -4.39
N LEU A 112 4.15 15.50 -3.35
CA LEU A 112 5.42 14.79 -3.53
C LEU A 112 5.18 13.37 -4.03
N LEU A 113 4.16 12.72 -3.50
CA LEU A 113 3.85 11.35 -3.88
C LEU A 113 3.49 11.27 -5.36
N MET A 114 2.62 12.17 -5.80
CA MET A 114 2.13 12.10 -7.18
C MET A 114 3.15 12.62 -8.19
N ASN A 115 4.23 13.22 -7.72
CA ASN A 115 5.31 13.66 -8.60
C ASN A 115 6.55 12.77 -8.47
N ASP A 116 6.40 11.61 -7.84
CA ASP A 116 7.48 10.64 -7.66
C ASP A 116 8.67 11.24 -6.91
N LYS A 117 8.39 12.10 -5.94
CA LYS A 117 9.45 12.73 -5.16
C LYS A 117 9.42 12.35 -3.68
N ILE A 118 8.86 11.18 -3.36
CA ILE A 118 8.77 10.74 -2.01
C ILE A 118 9.87 9.76 -1.63
N ASN A 119 10.88 9.61 -2.47
CA ASN A 119 11.91 8.59 -2.31
C ASN A 119 12.65 8.61 -1.01
N LYS A 120 12.93 9.78 -0.47
CA LYS A 120 13.74 9.81 0.73
C LYS A 120 13.02 9.21 1.93
N TRP A 121 11.71 9.01 1.84
CA TRP A 121 10.99 8.38 2.93
C TRP A 121 10.62 6.94 2.58
N GLY A 122 10.89 6.49 1.37
CA GLY A 122 10.42 5.21 0.88
C GLY A 122 11.24 4.02 1.30
N LYS A 123 12.40 4.21 1.74
CA LYS A 123 13.20 3.06 2.11
C LYS A 123 14.00 3.33 3.32
#